data_63bdada124fb5ced6b45b5e3399b0a98
#
_entry.id   63bdada124fb5ced6b45b5e3399b0a98
#
_cell.length_a   1.000
_cell.length_b   1.000
_cell.length_c   1.000
_cell.angle_alpha   90.00
_cell.angle_beta   90.00
_cell.angle_gamma   90.00
#
_symmetry.space_group_name_H-M   'P 1'
#
loop_
_entity.id
_entity.type
_entity.pdbx_description
1 polymer ?
#
loop_
_entity_poly.entity_id
_entity_poly.type
_entity_poly.pdbx_seq_one_letter_code
_entity_poly.pdbx_strand_id
1 'polypeptide(L)'
;MLNFRIVLCEPEHPHNVGFVARAMHCNAIQDLYIVYPKRDTVNQESYRTAHNSAEILDNAKVVHTLDEALATAQYAIAFSRRRFDTVIPHTSLPNMTEKLPKEGTVALVFGKESCGLSLEEIDRCAIICEIPVPGQMSLNLAQAVTTACYELCRNGLLDNSGLRTDRVPLKRGRVEKANMGQVENFLKFLNSNLTDRYQNNTWTESAVREFLQRLEPTRFEMSALLGLVKSLVMRGKEDARRIIQEKEAEWKSKGLM
;
A
#
# COMPACT_ATOMS: atom_id res chain seq x y z
N MET A 1 1.47 -4.27 -23.35
CA MET A 1 0.88 -3.69 -22.11
C MET A 1 -0.41 -4.44 -21.83
N LEU A 2 -0.70 -4.76 -20.56
CA LEU A 2 -1.96 -5.40 -20.16
C LEU A 2 -3.03 -4.35 -19.95
N ASN A 3 -4.23 -4.63 -20.43
CA ASN A 3 -5.44 -3.89 -20.12
C ASN A 3 -6.39 -4.80 -19.35
N PHE A 4 -7.17 -4.24 -18.44
CA PHE A 4 -8.10 -5.01 -17.64
C PHE A 4 -9.53 -4.57 -17.90
N ARG A 5 -10.40 -5.58 -18.05
CA ARG A 5 -11.85 -5.43 -18.23
C ARG A 5 -12.55 -6.07 -17.05
N ILE A 6 -13.51 -5.38 -16.46
CA ILE A 6 -14.43 -5.98 -15.48
C ILE A 6 -15.68 -6.43 -16.21
N VAL A 7 -16.07 -7.67 -15.98
CA VAL A 7 -17.29 -8.27 -16.55
C VAL A 7 -18.17 -8.72 -15.41
N LEU A 8 -19.38 -8.18 -15.34
CA LEU A 8 -20.40 -8.54 -14.35
C LEU A 8 -21.49 -9.38 -15.04
N CYS A 9 -21.62 -10.64 -14.68
CA CYS A 9 -22.64 -11.53 -15.19
C CYS A 9 -23.90 -11.43 -14.33
N GLU A 10 -25.01 -11.04 -14.93
CA GLU A 10 -26.33 -10.91 -14.29
C GLU A 10 -26.32 -10.18 -12.93
N PRO A 11 -25.70 -9.00 -12.80
CA PRO A 11 -25.70 -8.30 -11.52
C PRO A 11 -27.13 -8.00 -11.07
N GLU A 12 -27.43 -8.23 -9.79
CA GLU A 12 -28.81 -8.16 -9.26
C GLU A 12 -29.12 -6.80 -8.61
N HIS A 13 -28.11 -6.11 -8.08
CA HIS A 13 -28.28 -4.89 -7.30
C HIS A 13 -27.57 -3.68 -7.91
N PRO A 14 -28.31 -2.61 -8.29
CA PRO A 14 -27.73 -1.40 -8.89
C PRO A 14 -26.63 -0.76 -8.04
N HIS A 15 -26.79 -0.73 -6.71
CA HIS A 15 -25.76 -0.16 -5.85
C HIS A 15 -24.45 -0.93 -5.87
N ASN A 16 -24.46 -2.25 -6.10
CA ASN A 16 -23.20 -3.00 -6.27
C ASN A 16 -22.50 -2.59 -7.56
N VAL A 17 -23.26 -2.36 -8.66
CA VAL A 17 -22.69 -1.88 -9.92
C VAL A 17 -22.05 -0.50 -9.75
N GLY A 18 -22.68 0.40 -9.00
CA GLY A 18 -22.09 1.70 -8.68
C GLY A 18 -20.84 1.61 -7.81
N PHE A 19 -20.83 0.73 -6.80
CA PHE A 19 -19.61 0.48 -6.01
C PHE A 19 -18.50 -0.17 -6.83
N VAL A 20 -18.84 -1.05 -7.79
CA VAL A 20 -17.87 -1.61 -8.74
C VAL A 20 -17.26 -0.50 -9.60
N ALA A 21 -18.09 0.38 -10.18
CA ALA A 21 -17.60 1.53 -10.95
C ALA A 21 -16.62 2.39 -10.12
N ARG A 22 -16.93 2.62 -8.85
CA ARG A 22 -16.05 3.34 -7.94
C ARG A 22 -14.73 2.60 -7.68
N ALA A 23 -14.78 1.28 -7.47
CA ALA A 23 -13.58 0.46 -7.29
C ALA A 23 -12.69 0.48 -8.53
N MET A 24 -13.28 0.40 -9.73
CA MET A 24 -12.58 0.50 -11.01
C MET A 24 -11.89 1.86 -11.18
N HIS A 25 -12.62 2.95 -10.96
CA HIS A 25 -12.07 4.31 -11.06
C HIS A 25 -10.89 4.53 -10.10
N CYS A 26 -10.99 4.04 -8.86
CA CYS A 26 -9.90 4.13 -7.87
C CYS A 26 -8.63 3.39 -8.31
N ASN A 27 -8.75 2.42 -9.21
CA ASN A 27 -7.65 1.58 -9.71
C ASN A 27 -7.33 1.83 -11.19
N ALA A 28 -7.80 2.94 -11.76
CA ALA A 28 -7.57 3.33 -13.16
C ALA A 28 -8.03 2.28 -14.21
N ILE A 29 -9.03 1.46 -13.87
CA ILE A 29 -9.69 0.53 -14.78
C ILE A 29 -10.96 1.19 -15.31
N GLN A 30 -11.18 1.19 -16.63
CA GLN A 30 -12.30 1.89 -17.26
C GLN A 30 -13.25 0.99 -18.04
N ASP A 31 -12.82 -0.20 -18.47
CA ASP A 31 -13.59 -1.06 -19.37
C ASP A 31 -14.55 -1.96 -18.56
N LEU A 32 -15.81 -1.54 -18.43
CA LEU A 32 -16.88 -2.25 -17.73
C LEU A 32 -17.84 -2.88 -18.72
N TYR A 33 -18.09 -4.18 -18.59
CA TYR A 33 -19.12 -4.92 -19.27
C TYR A 33 -20.16 -5.47 -18.29
N ILE A 34 -21.43 -5.36 -18.64
CA ILE A 34 -22.54 -5.90 -17.87
C ILE A 34 -23.27 -6.88 -18.79
N VAL A 35 -23.25 -8.16 -18.42
CA VAL A 35 -23.82 -9.25 -19.20
C VAL A 35 -25.21 -9.56 -18.69
N TYR A 36 -26.20 -9.50 -19.59
CA TYR A 36 -27.58 -9.92 -19.38
C TYR A 36 -28.18 -9.49 -18.02
N PRO A 37 -28.21 -8.20 -17.71
CA PRO A 37 -28.80 -7.73 -16.47
C PRO A 37 -30.31 -8.00 -16.53
N LYS A 38 -30.87 -8.76 -15.57
CA LYS A 38 -32.31 -9.03 -15.46
C LYS A 38 -33.14 -7.80 -15.13
N ARG A 39 -32.49 -6.76 -14.65
CA ARG A 39 -33.04 -5.45 -14.30
C ARG A 39 -32.14 -4.37 -14.85
N ASP A 40 -32.69 -3.19 -15.01
CA ASP A 40 -31.87 -2.02 -15.25
C ASP A 40 -30.99 -1.77 -14.01
N THR A 41 -29.72 -2.19 -14.11
CA THR A 41 -28.72 -2.03 -13.03
C THR A 41 -27.83 -0.79 -13.19
N VAL A 42 -27.95 -0.09 -14.35
CA VAL A 42 -27.31 1.21 -14.58
C VAL A 42 -28.38 2.29 -14.48
N ASN A 43 -28.77 2.64 -13.28
CA ASN A 43 -29.86 3.56 -12.97
C ASN A 43 -29.46 4.54 -11.87
N GLN A 44 -30.40 5.38 -11.41
CA GLN A 44 -30.15 6.41 -10.40
C GLN A 44 -29.47 5.88 -9.12
N GLU A 45 -29.77 4.64 -8.70
CA GLU A 45 -29.12 4.05 -7.51
C GLU A 45 -27.65 3.74 -7.75
N SER A 46 -27.28 3.18 -8.91
CA SER A 46 -25.89 2.91 -9.25
C SER A 46 -25.07 4.21 -9.38
N TYR A 47 -25.65 5.25 -10.01
CA TYR A 47 -24.99 6.56 -10.06
C TYR A 47 -24.78 7.17 -8.68
N ARG A 48 -25.74 7.00 -7.76
CA ARG A 48 -25.62 7.51 -6.39
C ARG A 48 -24.45 6.85 -5.62
N THR A 49 -24.21 5.57 -5.84
CA THR A 49 -23.12 4.84 -5.19
C THR A 49 -21.78 4.96 -5.91
N ALA A 50 -21.79 5.24 -7.22
CA ALA A 50 -20.59 5.50 -8.01
C ALA A 50 -19.90 6.82 -7.64
N HIS A 51 -20.64 7.80 -7.10
CA HIS A 51 -20.10 9.14 -6.80
C HIS A 51 -19.42 9.78 -8.02
N ASN A 52 -18.13 10.12 -7.89
CA ASN A 52 -17.33 10.75 -8.94
C ASN A 52 -16.89 9.76 -10.04
N SER A 53 -17.44 8.55 -10.07
CA SER A 53 -17.09 7.50 -11.03
C SER A 53 -18.22 7.25 -12.04
N ALA A 54 -19.08 8.24 -12.24
CA ALA A 54 -20.22 8.17 -13.20
C ALA A 54 -19.75 7.83 -14.61
N GLU A 55 -18.60 8.36 -15.03
CA GLU A 55 -18.01 8.10 -16.35
C GLU A 55 -17.82 6.59 -16.65
N ILE A 56 -17.51 5.78 -15.65
CA ILE A 56 -17.43 4.31 -15.81
C ILE A 56 -18.79 3.72 -16.18
N LEU A 57 -19.87 4.24 -15.56
CA LEU A 57 -21.24 3.79 -15.84
C LEU A 57 -21.72 4.29 -17.20
N ASP A 58 -21.38 5.54 -17.56
CA ASP A 58 -21.75 6.14 -18.85
C ASP A 58 -21.13 5.39 -20.04
N ASN A 59 -19.91 4.85 -19.83
CA ASN A 59 -19.18 4.07 -20.82
C ASN A 59 -19.37 2.56 -20.69
N ALA A 60 -20.18 2.10 -19.73
CA ALA A 60 -20.42 0.68 -19.52
C ALA A 60 -21.14 0.05 -20.72
N LYS A 61 -20.64 -1.10 -21.16
CA LYS A 61 -21.22 -1.85 -22.28
C LYS A 61 -22.14 -2.92 -21.74
N VAL A 62 -23.43 -2.76 -22.01
CA VAL A 62 -24.43 -3.78 -21.69
C VAL A 62 -24.57 -4.71 -22.89
N VAL A 63 -24.34 -5.99 -22.67
CA VAL A 63 -24.34 -7.03 -23.70
C VAL A 63 -25.26 -8.20 -23.31
N HIS A 64 -25.67 -9.02 -24.30
CA HIS A 64 -26.60 -10.11 -24.04
C HIS A 64 -25.91 -11.42 -23.65
N THR A 65 -24.66 -11.61 -24.02
CA THR A 65 -23.93 -12.86 -23.76
C THR A 65 -22.55 -12.59 -23.20
N LEU A 66 -22.02 -13.56 -22.44
CA LEU A 66 -20.64 -13.51 -21.99
C LEU A 66 -19.66 -13.55 -23.17
N ASP A 67 -19.98 -14.28 -24.22
CA ASP A 67 -19.16 -14.35 -25.44
C ASP A 67 -18.97 -12.96 -26.07
N GLU A 68 -20.00 -12.12 -26.10
CA GLU A 68 -19.90 -10.74 -26.56
C GLU A 68 -18.94 -9.92 -25.66
N ALA A 69 -19.04 -10.08 -24.36
CA ALA A 69 -18.16 -9.40 -23.40
C ALA A 69 -16.69 -9.84 -23.54
N LEU A 70 -16.46 -11.09 -23.93
CA LEU A 70 -15.13 -11.69 -24.08
C LEU A 70 -14.54 -11.58 -25.48
N ALA A 71 -15.31 -11.22 -26.49
CA ALA A 71 -14.92 -11.28 -27.92
C ALA A 71 -13.58 -10.61 -28.26
N THR A 72 -13.20 -9.56 -27.52
CA THR A 72 -11.94 -8.82 -27.73
C THR A 72 -10.94 -9.03 -26.60
N ALA A 73 -11.21 -9.90 -25.64
CA ALA A 73 -10.29 -10.26 -24.57
C ALA A 73 -9.39 -11.43 -25.01
N GLN A 74 -8.10 -11.38 -24.66
CA GLN A 74 -7.15 -12.46 -24.91
C GLN A 74 -7.15 -13.49 -23.81
N TYR A 75 -7.63 -13.12 -22.62
CA TYR A 75 -7.64 -14.00 -21.47
C TYR A 75 -8.84 -13.67 -20.57
N ALA A 76 -9.49 -14.68 -20.03
CA ALA A 76 -10.60 -14.50 -19.13
C ALA A 76 -10.37 -15.28 -17.83
N ILE A 77 -10.66 -14.65 -16.70
CA ILE A 77 -10.50 -15.20 -15.36
C ILE A 77 -11.86 -15.19 -14.67
N ALA A 78 -12.36 -16.37 -14.31
CA ALA A 78 -13.59 -16.51 -13.54
C ALA A 78 -13.31 -16.33 -12.04
N PHE A 79 -13.93 -15.36 -11.40
CA PHE A 79 -13.84 -15.20 -9.95
C PHE A 79 -14.93 -16.01 -9.25
N SER A 80 -14.51 -17.08 -8.57
CA SER A 80 -15.42 -17.93 -7.83
C SER A 80 -14.73 -18.59 -6.65
N ARG A 81 -15.47 -18.70 -5.53
CA ARG A 81 -15.06 -19.50 -4.36
C ARG A 81 -15.58 -20.93 -4.45
N ARG A 82 -16.59 -21.15 -5.28
CA ARG A 82 -17.18 -22.49 -5.45
C ARG A 82 -16.18 -23.37 -6.18
N ARG A 83 -16.07 -24.62 -5.73
CA ARG A 83 -15.36 -25.65 -6.47
C ARG A 83 -16.30 -26.28 -7.49
N PHE A 84 -15.82 -26.39 -8.71
CA PHE A 84 -16.53 -26.98 -9.81
C PHE A 84 -15.83 -28.26 -10.26
N ASP A 85 -16.59 -29.23 -10.67
CA ASP A 85 -16.07 -30.41 -11.38
C ASP A 85 -15.80 -30.01 -12.83
N THR A 86 -14.62 -29.47 -13.09
CA THR A 86 -14.21 -28.93 -14.40
C THR A 86 -12.72 -29.15 -14.59
N VAL A 87 -12.31 -29.19 -15.86
CA VAL A 87 -10.88 -29.27 -16.27
C VAL A 87 -10.18 -27.92 -16.20
N ILE A 88 -10.91 -26.84 -15.94
CA ILE A 88 -10.35 -25.48 -15.88
C ILE A 88 -9.49 -25.36 -14.63
N PRO A 89 -8.23 -24.91 -14.77
CA PRO A 89 -7.30 -24.82 -13.65
C PRO A 89 -7.75 -23.77 -12.61
N HIS A 90 -7.47 -24.06 -11.36
CA HIS A 90 -7.73 -23.18 -10.23
C HIS A 90 -6.47 -22.44 -9.79
N THR A 91 -6.63 -21.20 -9.37
CA THR A 91 -5.57 -20.41 -8.72
C THR A 91 -6.15 -19.60 -7.57
N SER A 92 -5.30 -19.10 -6.70
CA SER A 92 -5.68 -18.09 -5.70
C SER A 92 -5.30 -16.68 -6.18
N LEU A 93 -6.00 -15.67 -5.69
CA LEU A 93 -5.75 -14.27 -6.07
C LEU A 93 -4.27 -13.84 -5.90
N PRO A 94 -3.54 -14.20 -4.83
CA PRO A 94 -2.11 -13.88 -4.72
C PRO A 94 -1.23 -14.48 -5.83
N ASN A 95 -1.62 -15.62 -6.39
CA ASN A 95 -0.85 -16.33 -7.41
C ASN A 95 -1.39 -16.06 -8.84
N MET A 96 -2.49 -15.32 -8.96
CA MET A 96 -3.15 -15.06 -10.24
C MET A 96 -2.22 -14.35 -11.23
N THR A 97 -1.40 -13.42 -10.75
CA THR A 97 -0.52 -12.58 -11.59
C THR A 97 0.52 -13.40 -12.34
N GLU A 98 0.94 -14.54 -11.81
CA GLU A 98 1.88 -15.47 -12.47
C GLU A 98 1.27 -16.17 -13.69
N LYS A 99 -0.06 -16.16 -13.80
CA LYS A 99 -0.82 -16.85 -14.87
C LYS A 99 -1.26 -15.90 -15.97
N LEU A 100 -1.03 -14.60 -15.81
CA LEU A 100 -1.46 -13.60 -16.78
C LEU A 100 -0.62 -13.65 -18.06
N PRO A 101 -1.21 -13.34 -19.22
CA PRO A 101 -0.48 -13.13 -20.45
C PRO A 101 0.44 -11.90 -20.32
N LYS A 102 1.42 -11.77 -21.20
CA LYS A 102 2.37 -10.63 -21.19
C LYS A 102 1.72 -9.34 -21.72
N GLU A 103 0.73 -9.46 -22.58
CA GLU A 103 0.06 -8.32 -23.21
C GLU A 103 -1.37 -8.68 -23.60
N GLY A 104 -2.18 -7.67 -23.91
CA GLY A 104 -3.55 -7.82 -24.36
C GLY A 104 -4.57 -7.45 -23.26
N THR A 105 -5.83 -7.76 -23.50
CA THR A 105 -6.93 -7.49 -22.57
C THR A 105 -7.26 -8.73 -21.76
N VAL A 106 -7.23 -8.60 -20.44
CA VAL A 106 -7.63 -9.64 -19.47
C VAL A 106 -9.01 -9.28 -18.90
N ALA A 107 -9.99 -10.15 -19.11
CA ALA A 107 -11.32 -10.03 -18.56
C ALA A 107 -11.39 -10.69 -17.17
N LEU A 108 -11.80 -9.93 -16.16
CA LEU A 108 -12.08 -10.40 -14.81
C LEU A 108 -13.58 -10.58 -14.69
N VAL A 109 -14.04 -11.82 -14.65
CA VAL A 109 -15.47 -12.20 -14.75
C VAL A 109 -16.02 -12.51 -13.37
N PHE A 110 -17.06 -11.79 -12.98
CA PHE A 110 -17.75 -11.93 -11.69
C PHE A 110 -19.22 -12.28 -11.93
N GLY A 111 -19.73 -13.23 -11.15
CA GLY A 111 -21.12 -13.65 -11.24
C GLY A 111 -22.08 -12.84 -10.36
N LYS A 112 -23.35 -13.17 -10.46
CA LYS A 112 -24.42 -12.55 -9.66
C LYS A 112 -24.26 -12.81 -8.16
N GLU A 113 -24.84 -11.92 -7.37
CA GLU A 113 -24.68 -11.92 -5.92
C GLU A 113 -25.28 -13.15 -5.25
N SER A 114 -26.38 -13.67 -5.77
CA SER A 114 -27.12 -14.79 -5.16
C SER A 114 -26.43 -16.15 -5.30
N CYS A 115 -25.78 -16.43 -6.43
CA CYS A 115 -25.21 -17.76 -6.69
C CYS A 115 -23.83 -17.76 -7.40
N GLY A 116 -23.26 -16.60 -7.72
CA GLY A 116 -22.00 -16.50 -8.44
C GLY A 116 -22.12 -16.90 -9.91
N LEU A 117 -21.02 -17.34 -10.51
CA LEU A 117 -20.95 -17.80 -11.88
C LEU A 117 -21.58 -19.20 -12.05
N SER A 118 -22.23 -19.45 -13.17
CA SER A 118 -22.66 -20.77 -13.61
C SER A 118 -21.48 -21.57 -14.17
N LEU A 119 -21.68 -22.90 -14.36
CA LEU A 119 -20.64 -23.72 -14.97
C LEU A 119 -20.40 -23.31 -16.44
N GLU A 120 -21.44 -22.96 -17.16
CA GLU A 120 -21.36 -22.49 -18.55
C GLU A 120 -20.54 -21.20 -18.68
N GLU A 121 -20.67 -20.27 -17.72
CA GLU A 121 -19.87 -19.03 -17.68
C GLU A 121 -18.40 -19.32 -17.32
N ILE A 122 -18.17 -20.27 -16.42
CA ILE A 122 -16.82 -20.70 -16.05
C ILE A 122 -16.12 -21.35 -17.22
N ASP A 123 -16.81 -22.20 -17.99
CA ASP A 123 -16.25 -22.89 -19.16
C ASP A 123 -15.81 -21.93 -20.29
N ARG A 124 -16.22 -20.66 -20.26
CA ARG A 124 -15.74 -19.58 -21.14
C ARG A 124 -14.44 -18.92 -20.65
N CYS A 125 -13.97 -19.28 -19.45
CA CYS A 125 -12.80 -18.68 -18.85
C CYS A 125 -11.58 -19.63 -18.90
N ALA A 126 -10.40 -19.05 -18.93
CA ALA A 126 -9.16 -19.82 -19.00
C ALA A 126 -8.72 -20.38 -17.64
N ILE A 127 -9.15 -19.73 -16.54
CA ILE A 127 -8.76 -20.09 -15.17
C ILE A 127 -9.83 -19.63 -14.18
N ILE A 128 -9.96 -20.36 -13.08
CA ILE A 128 -10.80 -19.98 -11.95
C ILE A 128 -9.89 -19.39 -10.86
N CYS A 129 -10.22 -18.17 -10.41
CA CYS A 129 -9.50 -17.48 -9.36
C CYS A 129 -10.35 -17.38 -8.10
N GLU A 130 -9.84 -17.93 -7.00
CA GLU A 130 -10.43 -17.78 -5.67
C GLU A 130 -9.78 -16.62 -4.93
N ILE A 131 -10.61 -15.76 -4.31
CA ILE A 131 -10.13 -14.78 -3.32
C ILE A 131 -10.10 -15.49 -1.97
N PRO A 132 -8.90 -15.78 -1.40
CA PRO A 132 -8.80 -16.49 -0.15
C PRO A 132 -9.24 -15.61 1.02
N VAL A 133 -10.34 -16.00 1.66
CA VAL A 133 -10.86 -15.36 2.88
C VAL A 133 -11.06 -16.42 3.97
N PRO A 134 -10.64 -16.17 5.22
CA PRO A 134 -10.72 -17.15 6.29
C PRO A 134 -12.15 -17.45 6.76
N GLY A 135 -13.08 -16.54 6.48
CA GLY A 135 -14.50 -16.71 6.82
C GLY A 135 -15.22 -17.68 5.88
N GLN A 136 -16.37 -18.20 6.32
CA GLN A 136 -17.16 -19.13 5.53
C GLN A 136 -18.03 -18.46 4.44
N MET A 137 -18.27 -17.15 4.57
CA MET A 137 -19.09 -16.40 3.62
C MET A 137 -18.29 -15.92 2.41
N SER A 138 -18.96 -15.84 1.25
CA SER A 138 -18.40 -15.19 0.07
C SER A 138 -18.38 -13.67 0.23
N LEU A 139 -17.45 -13.02 -0.46
CA LEU A 139 -17.44 -11.56 -0.54
C LEU A 139 -18.65 -11.05 -1.33
N ASN A 140 -19.13 -9.87 -0.96
CA ASN A 140 -20.05 -9.11 -1.82
C ASN A 140 -19.38 -8.82 -3.17
N LEU A 141 -20.18 -8.69 -4.23
CA LEU A 141 -19.69 -8.45 -5.60
C LEU A 141 -18.71 -7.27 -5.67
N ALA A 142 -19.08 -6.12 -5.13
CA ALA A 142 -18.21 -4.94 -5.17
C ALA A 142 -16.93 -5.11 -4.32
N GLN A 143 -17.02 -5.84 -3.22
CA GLN A 143 -15.85 -6.18 -2.40
C GLN A 143 -14.89 -7.11 -3.17
N ALA A 144 -15.41 -8.12 -3.86
CA ALA A 144 -14.62 -9.03 -4.67
C ALA A 144 -13.88 -8.29 -5.79
N VAL A 145 -14.58 -7.40 -6.52
CA VAL A 145 -13.97 -6.56 -7.56
C VAL A 145 -12.92 -5.64 -6.97
N THR A 146 -13.21 -4.97 -5.84
CA THR A 146 -12.24 -4.09 -5.17
C THR A 146 -10.96 -4.83 -4.80
N THR A 147 -11.10 -6.04 -4.24
CA THR A 147 -9.95 -6.85 -3.82
C THR A 147 -9.12 -7.31 -5.02
N ALA A 148 -9.77 -7.72 -6.12
CA ALA A 148 -9.08 -8.09 -7.34
C ALA A 148 -8.33 -6.88 -7.96
N CYS A 149 -8.98 -5.73 -8.07
CA CYS A 149 -8.36 -4.51 -8.58
C CYS A 149 -7.16 -4.06 -7.71
N TYR A 150 -7.30 -4.13 -6.39
CA TYR A 150 -6.21 -3.81 -5.47
C TYR A 150 -5.01 -4.74 -5.66
N GLU A 151 -5.23 -6.04 -5.86
CA GLU A 151 -4.16 -7.00 -6.10
C GLU A 151 -3.40 -6.71 -7.40
N LEU A 152 -4.11 -6.34 -8.47
CA LEU A 152 -3.49 -5.88 -9.71
C LEU A 152 -2.62 -4.63 -9.50
N CYS A 153 -3.16 -3.64 -8.77
CA CYS A 153 -2.44 -2.42 -8.41
C CYS A 153 -1.18 -2.73 -7.59
N ARG A 154 -1.31 -3.57 -6.56
CA ARG A 154 -0.20 -3.97 -5.68
C ARG A 154 0.94 -4.66 -6.44
N ASN A 155 0.61 -5.41 -7.48
CA ASN A 155 1.60 -6.08 -8.34
C ASN A 155 2.11 -5.20 -9.49
N GLY A 156 1.78 -3.90 -9.51
CA GLY A 156 2.28 -2.96 -10.52
C GLY A 156 1.73 -3.21 -11.94
N LEU A 157 0.59 -3.90 -12.07
CA LEU A 157 -0.03 -4.24 -13.35
C LEU A 157 -0.94 -3.13 -13.89
N LEU A 158 -1.31 -2.16 -13.04
CA LEU A 158 -2.10 -1.00 -13.40
C LEU A 158 -1.24 0.24 -13.55
N ASP A 159 -1.75 1.24 -14.26
CA ASP A 159 -1.08 2.54 -14.33
C ASP A 159 -1.05 3.21 -12.94
N ASN A 160 0.12 3.20 -12.36
CA ASN A 160 0.38 3.77 -11.04
C ASN A 160 0.89 5.22 -11.11
N SER A 161 0.87 5.88 -12.27
CA SER A 161 1.35 7.26 -12.44
C SER A 161 0.60 8.26 -11.56
N GLY A 162 -0.64 7.96 -11.18
CA GLY A 162 -1.45 8.74 -10.25
C GLY A 162 -1.30 8.34 -8.77
N LEU A 163 -0.55 7.29 -8.45
CA LEU A 163 -0.30 6.91 -7.06
C LEU A 163 0.53 7.99 -6.37
N ARG A 164 -0.12 8.68 -5.47
CA ARG A 164 0.55 9.65 -4.58
C ARG A 164 1.16 8.91 -3.39
N THR A 165 2.17 8.08 -3.65
CA THR A 165 2.98 7.45 -2.60
C THR A 165 3.73 8.48 -1.75
N ASP A 166 3.90 9.69 -2.29
CA ASP A 166 4.66 10.80 -1.69
C ASP A 166 3.79 11.75 -0.86
N ARG A 167 2.56 11.38 -0.51
CA ARG A 167 1.61 12.25 0.20
C ARG A 167 1.87 12.44 1.69
N VAL A 168 2.95 11.94 2.22
CA VAL A 168 3.44 12.48 3.48
C VAL A 168 4.25 13.72 3.13
N PRO A 169 3.81 14.94 3.46
CA PRO A 169 4.63 16.13 3.31
C PRO A 169 5.72 16.08 4.37
N LEU A 170 6.64 15.17 4.20
CA LEU A 170 7.90 15.23 4.91
C LEU A 170 8.60 16.47 4.37
N LYS A 171 8.80 17.44 5.24
CA LYS A 171 9.68 18.58 4.93
C LYS A 171 10.94 18.04 4.27
N ARG A 172 11.40 18.70 3.18
CA ARG A 172 12.66 18.36 2.51
C ARG A 172 13.73 18.01 3.55
N GLY A 173 14.39 16.86 3.40
CA GLY A 173 15.41 16.36 4.34
C GLY A 173 14.93 15.32 5.35
N ARG A 174 13.59 15.09 5.51
CA ARG A 174 13.08 14.02 6.38
C ARG A 174 13.06 12.63 5.73
N VAL A 175 13.18 12.56 4.40
CA VAL A 175 13.16 11.31 3.63
C VAL A 175 14.58 10.80 3.32
N GLU A 176 15.55 11.71 3.20
CA GLU A 176 16.92 11.32 2.92
C GLU A 176 17.54 10.63 4.14
N LYS A 177 17.99 9.40 3.96
CA LYS A 177 18.75 8.67 4.99
C LYS A 177 20.03 9.43 5.32
N ALA A 178 20.42 9.37 6.57
CA ALA A 178 21.71 9.90 7.00
C ALA A 178 22.84 9.16 6.28
N ASN A 179 23.81 9.89 5.77
CA ASN A 179 25.00 9.28 5.18
C ASN A 179 26.02 8.91 6.27
N MET A 180 26.99 8.07 5.90
CA MET A 180 28.04 7.60 6.83
C MET A 180 28.81 8.75 7.47
N GLY A 181 29.05 9.85 6.76
CA GLY A 181 29.72 11.03 7.30
C GLY A 181 28.96 11.69 8.46
N GLN A 182 27.63 11.68 8.42
CA GLN A 182 26.80 12.22 9.50
C GLN A 182 26.81 11.30 10.74
N VAL A 183 26.82 9.99 10.53
CA VAL A 183 26.98 9.00 11.60
C VAL A 183 28.36 9.15 12.26
N GLU A 184 29.40 9.24 11.46
CA GLU A 184 30.77 9.44 11.95
C GLU A 184 30.96 10.75 12.75
N ASN A 185 30.38 11.84 12.26
CA ASN A 185 30.41 13.12 12.98
C ASN A 185 29.69 13.04 14.33
N PHE A 186 28.61 12.31 14.42
CA PHE A 186 27.88 12.08 15.67
C PHE A 186 28.74 11.24 16.64
N LEU A 187 29.33 10.15 16.18
CA LEU A 187 30.20 9.29 16.99
C LEU A 187 31.44 10.02 17.49
N LYS A 188 32.11 10.82 16.64
CA LYS A 188 33.22 11.68 17.04
C LYS A 188 32.82 12.68 18.11
N PHE A 189 31.64 13.31 17.96
CA PHE A 189 31.15 14.24 18.98
C PHE A 189 30.86 13.53 20.30
N LEU A 190 30.25 12.33 20.28
CA LEU A 190 30.04 11.53 21.48
C LEU A 190 31.38 11.22 22.16
N ASN A 191 32.32 10.64 21.44
CA ASN A 191 33.64 10.25 21.99
C ASN A 191 34.37 11.42 22.62
N SER A 192 34.34 12.60 22.00
CA SER A 192 35.04 13.79 22.54
C SER A 192 34.36 14.39 23.78
N ASN A 193 33.13 13.97 24.14
CA ASN A 193 32.41 14.51 25.29
C ASN A 193 31.97 13.45 26.31
N LEU A 194 32.36 12.19 26.10
CA LEU A 194 32.16 11.12 27.08
C LEU A 194 33.19 11.25 28.21
N THR A 195 32.85 10.76 29.39
CA THR A 195 33.75 10.65 30.53
C THR A 195 34.80 9.56 30.27
N ASP A 196 35.92 9.59 31.00
CA ASP A 196 37.05 8.65 30.88
C ASP A 196 36.64 7.18 30.86
N ARG A 197 35.56 6.85 31.59
CA ARG A 197 35.00 5.48 31.63
C ARG A 197 34.50 4.99 30.26
N TYR A 198 34.04 5.89 29.41
CA TYR A 198 33.39 5.56 28.10
C TYR A 198 34.22 6.10 26.93
N GLN A 199 35.19 6.95 27.18
CA GLN A 199 36.04 7.54 26.16
C GLN A 199 36.93 6.45 25.56
N ASN A 200 37.02 6.40 24.24
CA ASN A 200 37.77 5.38 23.49
C ASN A 200 37.35 3.92 23.76
N ASN A 201 36.15 3.72 24.29
CA ASN A 201 35.60 2.39 24.44
C ASN A 201 35.03 1.90 23.08
N THR A 202 35.80 1.06 22.40
CA THR A 202 35.43 0.50 21.07
C THR A 202 34.14 -0.27 21.10
N TRP A 203 33.78 -0.94 22.22
CA TRP A 203 32.53 -1.65 22.37
C TRP A 203 31.34 -0.69 22.38
N THR A 204 31.39 0.41 23.10
CA THR A 204 30.32 1.42 23.15
C THR A 204 30.13 2.09 21.79
N GLU A 205 31.23 2.44 21.12
CA GLU A 205 31.17 3.03 19.78
C GLU A 205 30.56 2.07 18.76
N SER A 206 30.99 0.81 18.78
CA SER A 206 30.44 -0.22 17.90
C SER A 206 28.96 -0.46 18.13
N ALA A 207 28.52 -0.53 19.39
CA ALA A 207 27.12 -0.71 19.74
C ALA A 207 26.24 0.47 19.28
N VAL A 208 26.70 1.71 19.44
CA VAL A 208 25.98 2.89 18.96
C VAL A 208 25.94 2.92 17.45
N ARG A 209 27.03 2.57 16.78
CA ARG A 209 27.09 2.47 15.32
C ARG A 209 26.10 1.45 14.78
N GLU A 210 26.09 0.24 15.33
CA GLU A 210 25.17 -0.82 14.97
C GLU A 210 23.70 -0.41 15.20
N PHE A 211 23.42 0.23 16.34
CA PHE A 211 22.11 0.77 16.64
C PHE A 211 21.64 1.78 15.59
N LEU A 212 22.49 2.75 15.22
CA LEU A 212 22.18 3.74 14.20
C LEU A 212 22.01 3.11 12.80
N GLN A 213 22.82 2.11 12.45
CA GLN A 213 22.69 1.39 11.18
C GLN A 213 21.37 0.62 11.11
N ARG A 214 20.95 0.02 12.20
CA ARG A 214 19.69 -0.74 12.29
C ARG A 214 18.45 0.16 12.24
N LEU A 215 18.53 1.38 12.79
CA LEU A 215 17.46 2.37 12.76
C LEU A 215 17.35 3.10 11.41
N GLU A 216 18.41 3.10 10.62
CA GLU A 216 18.48 3.84 9.35
C GLU A 216 17.93 5.28 9.44
N PRO A 217 18.43 6.11 10.36
CA PRO A 217 17.87 7.42 10.62
C PRO A 217 17.98 8.35 9.41
N THR A 218 17.01 9.23 9.26
CA THR A 218 17.07 10.30 8.27
C THR A 218 18.09 11.37 8.66
N ARG A 219 18.52 12.20 7.70
CA ARG A 219 19.39 13.36 7.96
C ARG A 219 18.83 14.30 9.01
N PHE A 220 17.50 14.46 9.03
CA PHE A 220 16.81 15.30 10.01
C PHE A 220 16.91 14.70 11.42
N GLU A 221 16.65 13.41 11.56
CA GLU A 221 16.73 12.71 12.86
C GLU A 221 18.15 12.71 13.41
N MET A 222 19.17 12.48 12.57
CA MET A 222 20.56 12.59 12.97
C MET A 222 20.94 14.01 13.43
N SER A 223 20.46 15.03 12.71
CA SER A 223 20.70 16.42 13.10
C SER A 223 20.01 16.79 14.41
N ALA A 224 18.77 16.31 14.61
CA ALA A 224 18.03 16.52 15.84
C ALA A 224 18.72 15.80 17.03
N LEU A 225 19.15 14.55 16.84
CA LEU A 225 19.86 13.78 17.86
C LEU A 225 21.17 14.45 18.26
N LEU A 226 21.96 14.89 17.27
CA LEU A 226 23.21 15.62 17.54
C LEU A 226 22.93 16.94 18.27
N GLY A 227 21.88 17.67 17.90
CA GLY A 227 21.47 18.91 18.57
C GLY A 227 21.10 18.70 20.04
N LEU A 228 20.31 17.65 20.32
CA LEU A 228 19.93 17.27 21.68
C LEU A 228 21.15 16.94 22.54
N VAL A 229 22.04 16.08 22.03
CA VAL A 229 23.24 15.69 22.77
C VAL A 229 24.19 16.90 23.01
N LYS A 230 24.36 17.77 22.00
CA LYS A 230 25.10 19.03 22.16
C LYS A 230 24.51 19.91 23.25
N SER A 231 23.20 20.08 23.28
CA SER A 231 22.50 20.87 24.30
C SER A 231 22.72 20.32 25.70
N LEU A 232 22.62 18.99 25.88
CA LEU A 232 22.89 18.34 27.18
C LEU A 232 24.34 18.53 27.65
N VAL A 233 25.29 18.37 26.74
CA VAL A 233 26.74 18.57 27.05
C VAL A 233 27.03 20.02 27.44
N MET A 234 26.45 20.99 26.71
CA MET A 234 26.64 22.42 27.03
C MET A 234 26.08 22.78 28.39
N ARG A 235 24.85 22.31 28.69
CA ARG A 235 24.20 22.52 29.98
C ARG A 235 25.03 21.95 31.14
N GLY A 236 25.53 20.72 30.96
CA GLY A 236 26.42 20.11 31.97
C GLY A 236 27.70 20.91 32.20
N LYS A 237 28.28 21.51 31.14
CA LYS A 237 29.47 22.38 31.28
C LYS A 237 29.15 23.71 32.00
N GLU A 238 27.98 24.30 31.77
CA GLU A 238 27.53 25.52 32.47
C GLU A 238 27.27 25.25 33.95
N ASP A 239 26.59 24.15 34.26
CA ASP A 239 26.34 23.75 35.66
C ASP A 239 27.66 23.45 36.39
N ALA A 240 28.63 22.80 35.75
CA ALA A 240 29.94 22.56 36.34
C ALA A 240 30.69 23.88 36.61
N ARG A 241 30.65 24.85 35.69
CA ARG A 241 31.25 26.17 35.89
C ARG A 241 30.59 26.92 37.03
N ARG A 242 29.27 26.88 37.14
CA ARG A 242 28.53 27.52 38.23
C ARG A 242 28.95 26.92 39.58
N ILE A 243 29.00 25.59 39.70
CA ILE A 243 29.41 24.92 40.93
C ILE A 243 30.83 25.27 41.32
N ILE A 244 31.78 25.39 40.36
CA ILE A 244 33.15 25.80 40.62
C ILE A 244 33.18 27.25 41.15
N GLN A 245 32.49 28.16 40.50
CA GLN A 245 32.40 29.55 40.93
C GLN A 245 31.82 29.71 42.34
N GLU A 246 30.75 28.96 42.63
CA GLU A 246 30.16 28.94 43.97
C GLU A 246 31.14 28.44 45.04
N LYS A 247 31.90 27.39 44.75
CA LYS A 247 32.94 26.88 45.66
C LYS A 247 34.12 27.83 45.84
N GLU A 248 34.55 28.45 44.73
CA GLU A 248 35.64 29.46 44.83
C GLU A 248 35.21 30.68 45.66
N ALA A 249 33.96 31.13 45.51
CA ALA A 249 33.38 32.19 46.33
C ALA A 249 33.30 31.79 47.81
N GLU A 250 32.86 30.57 48.11
CA GLU A 250 32.83 30.02 49.45
C GLU A 250 34.25 29.94 50.08
N TRP A 251 35.26 29.47 49.33
CA TRP A 251 36.65 29.40 49.83
C TRP A 251 37.24 30.76 50.09
N LYS A 252 36.97 31.76 49.20
CA LYS A 252 37.38 33.15 49.44
C LYS A 252 36.74 33.73 50.69
N SER A 253 35.47 33.46 50.94
CA SER A 253 34.77 33.95 52.14
C SER A 253 35.28 33.33 53.44
N LYS A 254 35.87 32.12 53.36
CA LYS A 254 36.48 31.40 54.49
C LYS A 254 37.97 31.69 54.66
N GLY A 255 38.57 32.56 53.86
CA GLY A 255 39.97 32.86 53.89
C GLY A 255 40.91 31.70 53.52
N LEU A 256 40.43 30.77 52.73
CA LEU A 256 41.13 29.56 52.31
C LEU A 256 41.82 29.72 50.94
N MET A 257 41.72 30.90 50.34
CA MET A 257 42.42 31.33 49.12
C MET A 257 42.97 32.71 49.30
#